data_56efa7a42898c6146da95f99b040a6d4
#
_entry.id   56efa7a42898c6146da95f99b040a6d4
#
_cell.length_a   1.000
_cell.length_b   1.000
_cell.length_c   1.000
_cell.angle_alpha   90.00
_cell.angle_beta   90.00
_cell.angle_gamma   90.00
#
_symmetry.space_group_name_H-M   'P 1'
#
loop_
_entity.id
_entity.type
_entity.pdbx_description
1 polymer ?
#
loop_
_entity_poly.entity_id
_entity_poly.type
_entity_poly.pdbx_seq_one_letter_code
_entity_poly.pdbx_strand_id
1 'polypeptide(L)'
;MHEYIERVVDLTDPTETELLNLTPGEARQRMLANSPETLRDFDGSFALVAKDGKSVKLARSLDRPLRSFLAKQIEGPALIVAHRIDAIRQWLEEQGFGDQFHPYYTRMVPAHYLVTIQLVGCPDPDPTYERFFNPVRNKYSTDLEPIGRNYITALKNEVRKWLELIPETEPVGCCFSGGIDSGAVFLATYSVMRDLGCDLGRLKAFTLSFGDGPDLKQCKDFLGKLGLEMFLEPIESSLGDIDVAETIQIVEDYKILDIESASMAVALCRGIRKKYPDWKHLIDGDGGDENLKDYPIEENPELTIRSVVNNQMLYQEGWGVGTIKHSLTYSGGLSRSYARTYAPGHHFGFKGFSPFTRPDVVEVAEGIPFVELTDYSVGKLYALKGDIVARGVKSVLGFDMPAFEKRRFQHGATSVDSLRENIPAREGQLRKKFLELYS
;
A
#
# COMPACT_ATOMS: atom_id res chain seq x y z
N MET A 1 23.79 -4.68 -35.86
CA MET A 1 22.59 -4.40 -35.07
C MET A 1 22.81 -5.06 -33.72
N HIS A 2 22.83 -4.30 -32.62
CA HIS A 2 22.96 -4.92 -31.31
C HIS A 2 21.64 -5.64 -30.98
N GLU A 3 21.73 -6.94 -30.70
CA GLU A 3 20.57 -7.81 -30.41
C GLU A 3 20.25 -7.94 -28.92
N TYR A 4 20.89 -7.13 -28.07
CA TYR A 4 20.73 -7.22 -26.62
C TYR A 4 20.68 -5.83 -25.97
N ILE A 5 20.08 -5.78 -24.78
CA ILE A 5 20.01 -4.57 -23.97
C ILE A 5 21.38 -4.36 -23.33
N GLU A 6 22.09 -3.30 -23.73
CA GLU A 6 23.40 -2.96 -23.17
C GLU A 6 23.27 -2.06 -21.93
N ARG A 7 22.26 -1.20 -21.94
CA ARG A 7 22.10 -0.15 -20.95
C ARG A 7 20.96 -0.44 -20.00
N VAL A 8 21.23 -0.38 -18.71
CA VAL A 8 20.21 -0.35 -17.65
C VAL A 8 20.25 1.03 -17.01
N VAL A 9 19.15 1.74 -17.04
CA VAL A 9 18.98 3.06 -16.44
C VAL A 9 18.14 2.90 -15.18
N ASP A 10 18.79 3.06 -14.03
CA ASP A 10 18.15 2.99 -12.72
C ASP A 10 17.80 4.40 -12.26
N LEU A 11 16.51 4.74 -12.30
CA LEU A 11 15.94 6.00 -11.86
C LEU A 11 15.23 5.86 -10.49
N THR A 12 15.51 4.78 -9.77
CA THR A 12 14.93 4.61 -8.42
C THR A 12 15.59 5.58 -7.44
N ASP A 13 14.79 6.12 -6.51
CA ASP A 13 15.34 6.89 -5.40
C ASP A 13 15.83 5.92 -4.31
N PRO A 14 17.12 5.86 -4.02
CA PRO A 14 17.64 4.98 -2.99
C PRO A 14 17.16 5.32 -1.58
N THR A 15 16.67 6.54 -1.35
CA THR A 15 16.12 6.96 -0.06
C THR A 15 14.76 6.36 0.24
N GLU A 16 14.06 5.84 -0.78
CA GLU A 16 12.80 5.11 -0.62
C GLU A 16 12.99 3.64 -0.20
N THR A 17 14.23 3.15 -0.20
CA THR A 17 14.57 1.81 0.29
C THR A 17 15.04 1.88 1.74
N GLU A 18 14.20 1.41 2.65
CA GLU A 18 14.44 1.39 4.09
C GLU A 18 14.47 -0.06 4.59
N LEU A 19 15.64 -0.67 4.61
CA LEU A 19 15.86 -2.01 5.15
C LEU A 19 16.37 -1.92 6.59
N LEU A 20 15.80 -2.72 7.49
CA LEU A 20 16.12 -2.71 8.92
C LEU A 20 17.33 -3.58 9.26
N ASN A 21 17.56 -4.62 8.48
CA ASN A 21 18.55 -5.66 8.77
C ASN A 21 19.71 -5.74 7.74
N LEU A 22 19.68 -4.90 6.71
CA LEU A 22 20.66 -4.91 5.62
C LEU A 22 20.86 -3.49 5.07
N THR A 23 22.02 -3.23 4.54
CA THR A 23 22.21 -2.08 3.66
C THR A 23 21.65 -2.38 2.25
N PRO A 24 21.23 -1.36 1.47
CA PRO A 24 20.80 -1.57 0.09
C PRO A 24 21.87 -2.25 -0.78
N GLY A 25 23.16 -2.03 -0.50
CA GLY A 25 24.26 -2.69 -1.19
C GLY A 25 24.32 -4.19 -0.92
N GLU A 26 24.23 -4.60 0.35
CA GLU A 26 24.17 -6.01 0.75
C GLU A 26 22.93 -6.71 0.18
N ALA A 27 21.79 -6.03 0.19
CA ALA A 27 20.56 -6.56 -0.39
C ALA A 27 20.70 -6.83 -1.90
N ARG A 28 21.29 -5.91 -2.67
CA ARG A 28 21.60 -6.11 -4.09
C ARG A 28 22.55 -7.29 -4.31
N GLN A 29 23.58 -7.44 -3.48
CA GLN A 29 24.51 -8.57 -3.56
C GLN A 29 23.78 -9.91 -3.29
N ARG A 30 22.89 -9.97 -2.28
CA ARG A 30 22.09 -11.15 -2.01
C ARG A 30 21.12 -11.48 -3.15
N MET A 31 20.52 -10.48 -3.80
CA MET A 31 19.72 -10.69 -5.00
C MET A 31 20.49 -11.37 -6.12
N LEU A 32 21.77 -11.02 -6.30
CA LEU A 32 22.62 -11.61 -7.34
C LEU A 32 23.06 -13.03 -7.00
N ALA A 33 23.18 -13.38 -5.73
CA ALA A 33 23.70 -14.69 -5.26
C ALA A 33 22.75 -15.89 -5.50
N ASN A 34 21.56 -15.66 -6.08
CA ASN A 34 20.71 -16.66 -6.76
C ASN A 34 19.72 -17.50 -5.97
N SER A 35 19.42 -17.19 -4.71
CA SER A 35 18.29 -17.87 -4.06
C SER A 35 17.16 -16.87 -3.76
N PRO A 36 15.99 -17.00 -4.41
CA PRO A 36 14.84 -16.17 -4.08
C PRO A 36 14.47 -16.25 -2.59
N GLU A 37 14.68 -17.38 -1.94
CA GLU A 37 14.39 -17.59 -0.53
C GLU A 37 15.17 -16.61 0.37
N THR A 38 16.36 -16.18 -0.04
CA THR A 38 17.15 -15.20 0.75
C THR A 38 16.52 -13.83 0.80
N LEU A 39 15.62 -13.50 -0.14
CA LEU A 39 14.91 -12.23 -0.16
C LEU A 39 13.74 -12.22 0.85
N ARG A 40 13.29 -13.40 1.30
CA ARG A 40 12.29 -13.52 2.37
C ARG A 40 12.74 -12.88 3.67
N ASP A 41 14.04 -12.89 3.91
CA ASP A 41 14.65 -12.33 5.12
C ASP A 41 14.90 -10.82 5.05
N PHE A 42 14.53 -10.16 3.94
CA PHE A 42 14.64 -8.71 3.85
C PHE A 42 13.54 -8.07 4.69
N ASP A 43 13.94 -7.47 5.79
CA ASP A 43 13.03 -6.77 6.70
C ASP A 43 13.07 -5.27 6.38
N GLY A 44 11.97 -4.76 5.85
CA GLY A 44 11.87 -3.36 5.46
C GLY A 44 11.05 -3.13 4.21
N SER A 45 11.10 -1.91 3.72
CA SER A 45 10.47 -1.44 2.48
C SER A 45 11.55 -1.25 1.43
N PHE A 46 11.39 -1.87 0.27
CA PHE A 46 12.43 -1.82 -0.76
C PHE A 46 11.90 -1.93 -2.18
N ALA A 47 12.65 -1.29 -3.09
CA ALA A 47 12.58 -1.51 -4.52
C ALA A 47 14.03 -1.54 -5.04
N LEU A 48 14.49 -2.69 -5.50
CA LEU A 48 15.89 -2.97 -5.78
C LEU A 48 16.10 -3.39 -7.22
N VAL A 49 17.18 -2.85 -7.79
CA VAL A 49 17.71 -3.17 -9.11
C VAL A 49 19.14 -3.65 -8.95
N ALA A 50 19.45 -4.81 -9.51
CA ALA A 50 20.83 -5.34 -9.52
C ALA A 50 21.16 -5.92 -10.89
N LYS A 51 22.32 -5.55 -11.45
CA LYS A 51 22.81 -6.03 -12.75
C LYS A 51 24.06 -6.89 -12.55
N ASP A 52 24.08 -8.04 -13.20
CA ASP A 52 25.25 -8.90 -13.30
C ASP A 52 25.41 -9.36 -14.75
N GLY A 53 26.47 -8.90 -15.40
CA GLY A 53 26.72 -9.20 -16.79
C GLY A 53 25.54 -8.85 -17.69
N LYS A 54 24.94 -9.87 -18.32
CA LYS A 54 23.78 -9.77 -19.22
C LYS A 54 22.45 -10.06 -18.52
N SER A 55 22.40 -10.05 -17.20
CA SER A 55 21.19 -10.27 -16.44
C SER A 55 20.91 -9.08 -15.53
N VAL A 56 19.64 -8.70 -15.41
CA VAL A 56 19.16 -7.75 -14.41
C VAL A 56 18.12 -8.42 -13.54
N LYS A 57 18.22 -8.19 -12.25
CA LYS A 57 17.28 -8.68 -11.27
C LYS A 57 16.54 -7.53 -10.62
N LEU A 58 15.23 -7.64 -10.53
CA LEU A 58 14.33 -6.65 -9.95
C LEU A 58 13.53 -7.29 -8.82
N ALA A 59 13.44 -6.64 -7.69
CA ALA A 59 12.61 -7.11 -6.57
C ALA A 59 12.07 -5.93 -5.76
N ARG A 60 10.86 -6.10 -5.20
CA ARG A 60 10.26 -5.08 -4.35
C ARG A 60 9.42 -5.68 -3.22
N SER A 61 9.27 -4.92 -2.14
CA SER A 61 8.26 -5.12 -1.12
C SER A 61 6.87 -4.73 -1.65
N LEU A 62 5.83 -5.05 -0.89
CA LEU A 62 4.45 -4.76 -1.26
C LEU A 62 4.17 -3.25 -1.38
N ASP A 63 4.75 -2.47 -0.49
CA ASP A 63 4.52 -1.05 -0.30
C ASP A 63 5.40 -0.12 -1.15
N ARG A 64 6.29 -0.66 -1.99
CA ARG A 64 7.13 0.14 -2.89
C ARG A 64 6.86 -0.23 -4.35
N PRO A 65 6.55 0.74 -5.23
CA PRO A 65 6.43 0.48 -6.67
C PRO A 65 7.81 0.28 -7.28
N LEU A 66 7.88 -0.54 -8.32
CA LEU A 66 9.05 -0.67 -9.17
C LEU A 66 8.57 -0.97 -10.59
N ARG A 67 8.85 -0.07 -11.49
CA ARG A 67 8.39 -0.13 -12.88
C ARG A 67 9.54 -0.29 -13.83
N SER A 68 9.32 -0.96 -14.94
CA SER A 68 10.30 -1.07 -16.03
C SER A 68 9.69 -0.67 -17.35
N PHE A 69 10.54 -0.15 -18.24
CA PHE A 69 10.21 0.25 -19.60
C PHE A 69 11.38 -0.11 -20.52
N LEU A 70 11.10 -0.61 -21.72
CA LEU A 70 12.10 -0.93 -22.71
C LEU A 70 12.09 0.14 -23.80
N ALA A 71 13.10 0.99 -23.83
CA ALA A 71 13.30 2.00 -24.87
C ALA A 71 14.13 1.46 -26.02
N LYS A 72 13.75 1.77 -27.25
CA LYS A 72 14.53 1.49 -28.45
C LYS A 72 15.45 2.68 -28.72
N GLN A 73 16.75 2.46 -28.77
CA GLN A 73 17.74 3.47 -29.06
C GLN A 73 18.58 3.07 -30.29
N ILE A 74 19.25 4.04 -30.92
CA ILE A 74 20.09 3.80 -32.10
C ILE A 74 21.27 2.87 -31.75
N GLU A 75 21.79 2.99 -30.53
CA GLU A 75 22.93 2.19 -30.04
C GLU A 75 22.52 0.86 -29.39
N GLY A 76 21.26 0.50 -29.46
CA GLY A 76 20.67 -0.68 -28.85
C GLY A 76 19.65 -0.34 -27.78
N PRO A 77 18.77 -1.28 -27.41
CA PRO A 77 17.70 -1.01 -26.47
C PRO A 77 18.23 -0.73 -25.06
N ALA A 78 17.52 0.13 -24.31
CA ALA A 78 17.78 0.42 -22.91
C ALA A 78 16.61 -0.04 -22.04
N LEU A 79 16.92 -0.72 -20.94
CA LEU A 79 15.96 -1.01 -19.88
C LEU A 79 15.99 0.14 -18.87
N ILE A 80 14.86 0.83 -18.73
CA ILE A 80 14.67 1.91 -17.77
C ILE A 80 13.87 1.36 -16.61
N VAL A 81 14.33 1.62 -15.38
CA VAL A 81 13.67 1.21 -14.15
C VAL A 81 13.43 2.43 -13.26
N ALA A 82 12.22 2.57 -12.74
CA ALA A 82 11.84 3.71 -11.89
C ALA A 82 10.73 3.33 -10.91
N HIS A 83 10.53 4.13 -9.89
CA HIS A 83 9.34 4.03 -9.03
C HIS A 83 8.09 4.54 -9.76
N ARG A 84 8.23 5.55 -10.62
CA ARG A 84 7.13 6.30 -11.19
C ARG A 84 7.16 6.29 -12.73
N ILE A 85 5.97 6.38 -13.32
CA ILE A 85 5.79 6.48 -14.79
C ILE A 85 6.33 7.82 -15.30
N ASP A 86 6.08 8.89 -14.58
CA ASP A 86 6.53 10.24 -14.95
C ASP A 86 8.07 10.34 -15.03
N ALA A 87 8.80 9.67 -14.14
CA ALA A 87 10.26 9.61 -14.21
C ALA A 87 10.76 8.93 -15.49
N ILE A 88 10.08 7.85 -15.93
CA ILE A 88 10.39 7.17 -17.19
C ILE A 88 10.12 8.10 -18.37
N ARG A 89 8.96 8.76 -18.38
CA ARG A 89 8.59 9.73 -19.41
C ARG A 89 9.60 10.86 -19.51
N GLN A 90 9.89 11.51 -18.40
CA GLN A 90 10.85 12.63 -18.35
C GLN A 90 12.22 12.22 -18.91
N TRP A 91 12.73 11.06 -18.49
CA TRP A 91 14.02 10.58 -18.99
C TRP A 91 13.98 10.36 -20.51
N LEU A 92 12.92 9.76 -21.05
CA LEU A 92 12.77 9.57 -22.49
C LEU A 92 12.70 10.89 -23.25
N GLU A 93 11.98 11.89 -22.75
CA GLU A 93 11.90 13.23 -23.33
C GLU A 93 13.28 13.91 -23.36
N GLU A 94 14.04 13.84 -22.25
CA GLU A 94 15.40 14.38 -22.14
C GLU A 94 16.40 13.71 -23.09
N GLN A 95 16.19 12.42 -23.42
CA GLN A 95 17.01 11.69 -24.40
C GLN A 95 16.54 11.87 -25.85
N GLY A 96 15.45 12.57 -26.11
CA GLY A 96 14.87 12.74 -27.44
C GLY A 96 14.06 11.54 -27.93
N PHE A 97 13.60 10.68 -27.04
CA PHE A 97 12.79 9.47 -27.32
C PHE A 97 11.38 9.56 -26.73
N GLY A 98 10.88 10.77 -26.45
CA GLY A 98 9.56 10.97 -25.87
C GLY A 98 8.41 10.35 -26.67
N ASP A 99 8.57 10.25 -28.00
CA ASP A 99 7.62 9.61 -28.91
C ASP A 99 7.44 8.10 -28.68
N GLN A 100 8.38 7.45 -28.01
CA GLN A 100 8.28 6.03 -27.65
C GLN A 100 7.47 5.80 -26.38
N PHE A 101 7.27 6.84 -25.58
CA PHE A 101 6.59 6.69 -24.31
C PHE A 101 5.09 6.44 -24.51
N HIS A 102 4.60 5.41 -23.83
CA HIS A 102 3.18 5.23 -23.61
C HIS A 102 3.00 4.54 -22.24
N PRO A 103 2.09 5.00 -21.36
CA PRO A 103 1.98 4.47 -20.01
C PRO A 103 1.68 2.96 -19.98
N TYR A 104 0.99 2.42 -20.99
CA TYR A 104 0.70 0.99 -21.10
C TYR A 104 1.90 0.11 -21.48
N TYR A 105 3.02 0.70 -21.85
CA TYR A 105 4.27 -0.04 -22.08
C TYR A 105 5.13 -0.17 -20.83
N THR A 106 4.78 0.55 -19.76
CA THR A 106 5.42 0.31 -18.46
C THR A 106 4.97 -1.02 -17.88
N ARG A 107 5.87 -1.69 -17.20
CA ARG A 107 5.62 -2.97 -16.53
C ARG A 107 5.87 -2.82 -15.04
N MET A 108 4.87 -3.15 -14.22
CA MET A 108 5.05 -3.22 -12.77
C MET A 108 5.76 -4.52 -12.41
N VAL A 109 6.84 -4.44 -11.67
CA VAL A 109 7.44 -5.60 -11.01
C VAL A 109 6.47 -6.10 -9.94
N PRO A 110 6.05 -7.38 -9.95
CA PRO A 110 5.12 -7.87 -8.94
C PRO A 110 5.78 -7.90 -7.56
N ALA A 111 5.03 -7.53 -6.53
CA ALA A 111 5.52 -7.56 -5.16
C ALA A 111 5.87 -8.98 -4.71
N HIS A 112 6.93 -9.12 -3.93
CA HIS A 112 7.40 -10.40 -3.41
C HIS A 112 7.86 -11.41 -4.49
N TYR A 113 8.24 -10.90 -5.66
CA TYR A 113 8.88 -11.69 -6.71
C TYR A 113 10.26 -11.15 -7.03
N LEU A 114 11.17 -12.08 -7.28
CA LEU A 114 12.41 -11.81 -7.98
C LEU A 114 12.15 -11.95 -9.47
N VAL A 115 12.25 -10.85 -10.19
CA VAL A 115 12.10 -10.82 -11.64
C VAL A 115 13.50 -10.77 -12.25
N THR A 116 13.82 -11.76 -13.07
CA THR A 116 15.09 -11.80 -13.80
C THR A 116 14.84 -11.54 -15.28
N ILE A 117 15.51 -10.52 -15.82
CA ILE A 117 15.47 -10.16 -17.23
C ILE A 117 16.82 -10.45 -17.83
N GLN A 118 16.87 -11.29 -18.86
CA GLN A 118 18.07 -11.49 -19.66
C GLN A 118 18.21 -10.32 -20.64
N LEU A 119 19.32 -9.62 -20.59
CA LEU A 119 19.57 -8.44 -21.45
C LEU A 119 19.98 -8.88 -22.86
N VAL A 120 19.31 -9.88 -23.39
CA VAL A 120 19.53 -10.43 -24.73
C VAL A 120 18.18 -10.65 -25.39
N GLY A 121 18.17 -10.56 -26.69
CA GLY A 121 16.97 -10.87 -27.45
C GLY A 121 16.28 -9.67 -28.05
N CYS A 122 15.64 -9.94 -29.16
CA CYS A 122 14.74 -9.06 -29.87
C CYS A 122 13.54 -9.94 -30.30
N PRO A 123 12.28 -9.52 -30.13
CA PRO A 123 11.85 -8.15 -29.83
C PRO A 123 11.90 -7.75 -28.34
N ASP A 124 11.52 -8.59 -27.43
CA ASP A 124 11.50 -8.28 -26.00
C ASP A 124 12.04 -9.46 -25.20
N PRO A 125 12.89 -9.22 -24.18
CA PRO A 125 13.30 -10.26 -23.26
C PRO A 125 12.07 -10.82 -22.52
N ASP A 126 11.97 -12.15 -22.41
CA ASP A 126 10.94 -12.81 -21.59
C ASP A 126 11.41 -12.91 -20.13
N PRO A 127 10.83 -12.13 -19.21
CA PRO A 127 11.24 -12.16 -17.82
C PRO A 127 10.87 -13.47 -17.14
N THR A 128 11.72 -13.96 -16.25
CA THR A 128 11.35 -15.03 -15.31
C THR A 128 10.88 -14.44 -13.98
N TYR A 129 9.93 -15.11 -13.34
CA TYR A 129 9.30 -14.67 -12.10
C TYR A 129 9.43 -15.76 -11.05
N GLU A 130 10.14 -15.48 -9.98
CA GLU A 130 10.34 -16.42 -8.86
C GLU A 130 9.84 -15.76 -7.57
N ARG A 131 8.82 -16.37 -6.97
CA ARG A 131 8.22 -15.82 -5.76
C ARG A 131 9.08 -16.14 -4.54
N PHE A 132 9.48 -15.13 -3.77
CA PHE A 132 10.29 -15.31 -2.56
C PHE A 132 9.49 -15.29 -1.26
N PHE A 133 8.22 -14.86 -1.28
CA PHE A 133 7.35 -14.88 -0.11
C PHE A 133 6.14 -15.78 -0.35
N ASN A 134 6.12 -16.93 0.34
CA ASN A 134 5.10 -17.97 0.22
C ASN A 134 4.53 -18.31 1.60
N PRO A 135 3.59 -17.51 2.14
CA PRO A 135 3.01 -17.78 3.45
C PRO A 135 2.23 -19.09 3.47
N VAL A 136 2.35 -19.81 4.58
CA VAL A 136 1.63 -21.07 4.78
C VAL A 136 0.17 -20.78 5.06
N ARG A 137 -0.71 -21.35 4.24
CA ARG A 137 -2.16 -21.16 4.37
C ARG A 137 -2.79 -22.08 5.39
N ASN A 138 -3.90 -21.60 6.00
CA ASN A 138 -4.75 -22.39 6.88
C ASN A 138 -3.95 -23.12 7.98
N LYS A 139 -2.91 -22.49 8.51
CA LYS A 139 -2.05 -23.10 9.55
C LYS A 139 -2.64 -23.01 10.95
N TYR A 140 -3.62 -22.15 11.16
CA TYR A 140 -4.28 -21.98 12.45
C TYR A 140 -5.52 -22.86 12.58
N SER A 141 -5.90 -23.16 13.82
CA SER A 141 -7.23 -23.72 14.13
C SER A 141 -8.31 -22.66 13.92
N THR A 142 -9.57 -23.05 14.04
CA THR A 142 -10.72 -22.13 13.95
C THR A 142 -10.97 -21.34 15.24
N ASP A 143 -10.11 -21.45 16.25
CA ASP A 143 -10.20 -20.64 17.46
C ASP A 143 -9.73 -19.21 17.19
N LEU A 144 -10.64 -18.25 17.34
CA LEU A 144 -10.39 -16.84 17.04
C LEU A 144 -9.49 -16.14 18.05
N GLU A 145 -9.38 -16.68 19.28
CA GLU A 145 -8.55 -16.06 20.33
C GLU A 145 -7.05 -16.10 20.00
N PRO A 146 -6.46 -17.27 19.65
CA PRO A 146 -5.08 -17.34 19.18
C PRO A 146 -4.85 -16.59 17.85
N ILE A 147 -5.82 -16.65 16.93
CA ILE A 147 -5.72 -15.94 15.64
C ILE A 147 -5.61 -14.44 15.89
N GLY A 148 -6.54 -13.86 16.64
CA GLY A 148 -6.57 -12.43 16.95
C GLY A 148 -5.29 -12.00 17.69
N ARG A 149 -4.86 -12.80 18.67
CA ARG A 149 -3.62 -12.55 19.42
C ARG A 149 -2.41 -12.52 18.49
N ASN A 150 -2.25 -13.50 17.62
CA ASN A 150 -1.11 -13.57 16.70
C ASN A 150 -1.13 -12.40 15.71
N TYR A 151 -2.32 -12.06 15.17
CA TYR A 151 -2.47 -10.98 14.20
C TYR A 151 -2.10 -9.62 14.80
N ILE A 152 -2.62 -9.29 15.98
CA ILE A 152 -2.32 -8.01 16.64
C ILE A 152 -0.90 -8.01 17.25
N THR A 153 -0.35 -9.16 17.63
CA THR A 153 1.06 -9.24 18.04
C THR A 153 1.99 -8.92 16.88
N ALA A 154 1.74 -9.48 15.70
CA ALA A 154 2.51 -9.17 14.49
C ALA A 154 2.39 -7.68 14.13
N LEU A 155 1.17 -7.12 14.15
CA LEU A 155 0.93 -5.70 13.94
C LEU A 155 1.72 -4.83 14.95
N LYS A 156 1.63 -5.13 16.24
CA LYS A 156 2.33 -4.40 17.30
C LYS A 156 3.86 -4.43 17.11
N ASN A 157 4.39 -5.58 16.69
CA ASN A 157 5.82 -5.73 16.45
C ASN A 157 6.29 -4.87 15.28
N GLU A 158 5.55 -4.83 14.17
CA GLU A 158 5.89 -3.96 13.04
C GLU A 158 5.80 -2.47 13.39
N VAL A 159 4.79 -2.08 14.16
CA VAL A 159 4.67 -0.71 14.69
C VAL A 159 5.86 -0.38 15.61
N ARG A 160 6.32 -1.33 16.43
CA ARG A 160 7.50 -1.13 17.30
C ARG A 160 8.76 -0.91 16.49
N LYS A 161 9.04 -1.77 15.50
CA LYS A 161 10.21 -1.63 14.60
C LYS A 161 10.23 -0.24 13.95
N TRP A 162 9.08 0.21 13.46
CA TRP A 162 8.97 1.51 12.82
C TRP A 162 9.18 2.68 13.79
N LEU A 163 8.58 2.63 15.00
CA LEU A 163 8.74 3.68 16.01
C LEU A 163 10.19 3.79 16.52
N GLU A 164 10.92 2.69 16.62
CA GLU A 164 12.32 2.66 17.02
C GLU A 164 13.27 3.35 16.04
N LEU A 165 12.83 3.54 14.77
CA LEU A 165 13.58 4.31 13.75
C LEU A 165 13.32 5.82 13.84
N ILE A 166 12.26 6.23 14.54
CA ILE A 166 11.86 7.63 14.60
C ILE A 166 12.52 8.30 15.80
N PRO A 167 13.24 9.42 15.60
CA PRO A 167 13.80 10.18 16.71
C PRO A 167 12.76 10.53 17.77
N GLU A 168 13.12 10.42 19.04
CA GLU A 168 12.21 10.68 20.16
C GLU A 168 11.60 12.09 20.17
N THR A 169 12.21 13.02 19.48
CA THR A 169 11.74 14.40 19.34
C THR A 169 10.77 14.62 18.20
N GLU A 170 10.65 13.66 17.26
CA GLU A 170 9.78 13.82 16.08
C GLU A 170 8.37 13.29 16.35
N PRO A 171 7.32 14.04 15.96
CA PRO A 171 5.95 13.64 16.19
C PRO A 171 5.48 12.56 15.19
N VAL A 172 4.48 11.78 15.59
CA VAL A 172 3.89 10.68 14.84
C VAL A 172 2.40 10.92 14.63
N GLY A 173 1.93 10.81 13.40
CA GLY A 173 0.52 10.94 13.03
C GLY A 173 -0.06 9.62 12.56
N CYS A 174 -1.25 9.27 13.06
CA CYS A 174 -2.04 8.18 12.53
C CYS A 174 -3.14 8.74 11.63
N CYS A 175 -3.24 8.27 10.39
CA CYS A 175 -4.40 8.53 9.52
C CYS A 175 -5.59 7.75 10.08
N PHE A 176 -6.54 8.45 10.70
CA PHE A 176 -7.54 7.86 11.57
C PHE A 176 -8.96 8.12 11.07
N SER A 177 -9.70 7.08 10.76
CA SER A 177 -11.10 7.15 10.32
C SER A 177 -12.11 6.65 11.38
N GLY A 178 -11.61 6.20 12.53
CA GLY A 178 -12.44 5.54 13.55
C GLY A 178 -12.95 4.16 13.14
N GLY A 179 -12.48 3.61 12.02
CA GLY A 179 -12.74 2.24 11.58
C GLY A 179 -11.83 1.22 12.29
N ILE A 180 -12.11 -0.07 12.04
CA ILE A 180 -11.42 -1.20 12.70
C ILE A 180 -9.91 -1.16 12.45
N ASP A 181 -9.49 -0.95 11.19
CA ASP A 181 -8.06 -1.00 10.82
C ASP A 181 -7.30 0.18 11.38
N SER A 182 -7.75 1.41 11.11
CA SER A 182 -7.12 2.61 11.65
C SER A 182 -7.16 2.65 13.18
N GLY A 183 -8.22 2.10 13.78
CA GLY A 183 -8.36 1.95 15.22
C GLY A 183 -7.33 1.00 15.80
N ALA A 184 -7.13 -0.18 15.19
CA ALA A 184 -6.14 -1.15 15.63
C ALA A 184 -4.71 -0.58 15.51
N VAL A 185 -4.41 0.12 14.41
CA VAL A 185 -3.11 0.78 14.20
C VAL A 185 -2.87 1.90 15.22
N PHE A 186 -3.86 2.75 15.48
CA PHE A 186 -3.75 3.82 16.47
C PHE A 186 -3.50 3.23 17.86
N LEU A 187 -4.26 2.22 18.28
CA LEU A 187 -4.11 1.60 19.60
C LEU A 187 -2.77 0.84 19.73
N ALA A 188 -2.31 0.19 18.65
CA ALA A 188 -0.98 -0.42 18.63
C ALA A 188 0.12 0.63 18.79
N THR A 189 0.03 1.75 18.04
CA THR A 189 0.99 2.85 18.11
C THR A 189 1.02 3.46 19.51
N TYR A 190 -0.15 3.77 20.09
CA TYR A 190 -0.29 4.27 21.44
C TYR A 190 0.32 3.30 22.46
N SER A 191 0.01 2.01 22.36
CA SER A 191 0.52 0.99 23.28
C SER A 191 2.04 0.85 23.19
N VAL A 192 2.59 0.82 21.97
CA VAL A 192 4.05 0.72 21.78
C VAL A 192 4.77 1.96 22.30
N MET A 193 4.27 3.17 22.02
CA MET A 193 4.85 4.40 22.55
C MET A 193 4.86 4.40 24.09
N ARG A 194 3.78 3.93 24.71
CA ARG A 194 3.71 3.76 26.18
C ARG A 194 4.74 2.74 26.69
N ASP A 195 4.85 1.59 26.01
CA ASP A 195 5.79 0.52 26.39
C ASP A 195 7.26 0.96 26.25
N LEU A 196 7.55 1.85 25.29
CA LEU A 196 8.87 2.44 25.06
C LEU A 196 9.15 3.64 25.99
N GLY A 197 8.16 4.11 26.76
CA GLY A 197 8.31 5.30 27.61
C GLY A 197 8.37 6.61 26.83
N CYS A 198 7.87 6.63 25.60
CA CYS A 198 7.84 7.83 24.76
C CYS A 198 6.85 8.88 25.32
N ASP A 199 7.11 10.14 25.02
CA ASP A 199 6.12 11.20 25.23
C ASP A 199 4.91 10.98 24.32
N LEU A 200 3.76 10.67 24.94
CA LEU A 200 2.51 10.44 24.22
C LEU A 200 1.96 11.72 23.57
N GLY A 201 2.38 12.91 24.01
CA GLY A 201 2.02 14.18 23.37
C GLY A 201 2.49 14.29 21.90
N ARG A 202 3.43 13.43 21.50
CA ARG A 202 3.91 13.33 20.09
C ARG A 202 2.91 12.66 19.15
N LEU A 203 1.92 11.91 19.67
CA LEU A 203 0.95 11.17 18.86
C LEU A 203 -0.26 12.05 18.53
N LYS A 204 -0.68 12.03 17.27
CA LYS A 204 -1.96 12.59 16.81
C LYS A 204 -2.72 11.60 15.94
N ALA A 205 -4.04 11.59 16.09
CA ALA A 205 -4.99 10.89 15.23
C ALA A 205 -5.58 11.88 14.24
N PHE A 206 -5.00 11.99 13.05
CA PHE A 206 -5.45 12.89 12.00
C PHE A 206 -6.70 12.36 11.30
N THR A 207 -7.76 13.14 11.31
CA THR A 207 -9.05 12.79 10.71
C THR A 207 -9.47 13.86 9.73
N LEU A 208 -9.74 13.48 8.47
CA LEU A 208 -10.26 14.39 7.46
C LEU A 208 -11.71 14.78 7.81
N SER A 209 -12.01 16.07 7.68
CA SER A 209 -13.35 16.62 7.91
C SER A 209 -13.77 17.55 6.78
N PHE A 210 -14.92 17.30 6.20
CA PHE A 210 -15.63 18.23 5.30
C PHE A 210 -16.86 18.79 6.03
N GLY A 211 -16.63 19.56 7.10
CA GLY A 211 -17.67 20.05 7.99
C GLY A 211 -18.12 18.99 9.01
N ASP A 212 -19.43 18.87 9.24
CA ASP A 212 -20.00 17.93 10.24
C ASP A 212 -20.12 16.49 9.70
N GLY A 213 -19.11 16.00 9.03
CA GLY A 213 -19.09 14.65 8.45
C GLY A 213 -19.21 13.55 9.50
N PRO A 214 -19.83 12.39 9.13
CA PRO A 214 -20.06 11.28 10.05
C PRO A 214 -18.78 10.65 10.58
N ASP A 215 -17.67 10.72 9.85
CA ASP A 215 -16.38 10.15 10.28
C ASP A 215 -15.80 10.90 11.47
N LEU A 216 -15.88 12.23 11.49
CA LEU A 216 -15.40 12.99 12.64
C LEU A 216 -16.16 12.62 13.92
N LYS A 217 -17.48 12.42 13.81
CA LYS A 217 -18.29 11.93 14.94
C LYS A 217 -17.87 10.54 15.37
N GLN A 218 -17.68 9.62 14.43
CA GLN A 218 -17.22 8.25 14.70
C GLN A 218 -15.86 8.24 15.39
N CYS A 219 -14.92 9.09 14.95
CA CYS A 219 -13.60 9.23 15.56
C CYS A 219 -13.68 9.75 16.99
N LYS A 220 -14.54 10.75 17.24
CA LYS A 220 -14.80 11.26 18.59
C LYS A 220 -15.40 10.17 19.49
N ASP A 221 -16.40 9.45 18.98
CA ASP A 221 -17.06 8.37 19.72
C ASP A 221 -16.09 7.22 20.01
N PHE A 222 -15.20 6.88 19.04
CA PHE A 222 -14.18 5.84 19.21
C PHE A 222 -13.18 6.21 20.33
N LEU A 223 -12.55 7.35 20.19
CA LEU A 223 -11.53 7.78 21.14
C LEU A 223 -12.13 8.14 22.51
N GLY A 224 -13.34 8.73 22.53
CA GLY A 224 -14.04 9.07 23.78
C GLY A 224 -14.40 7.86 24.62
N LYS A 225 -14.85 6.75 24.01
CA LYS A 225 -15.09 5.50 24.75
C LYS A 225 -13.84 4.92 25.42
N LEU A 226 -12.65 5.31 24.93
CA LEU A 226 -11.36 4.86 25.43
C LEU A 226 -10.65 5.91 26.30
N GLY A 227 -11.22 7.11 26.46
CA GLY A 227 -10.59 8.23 27.18
C GLY A 227 -9.38 8.83 26.45
N LEU A 228 -9.33 8.70 25.11
CA LEU A 228 -8.21 9.10 24.25
C LEU A 228 -8.56 10.27 23.32
N GLU A 229 -9.61 11.01 23.58
CA GLU A 229 -10.07 12.12 22.71
C GLU A 229 -9.01 13.21 22.50
N MET A 230 -8.10 13.39 23.46
CA MET A 230 -7.03 14.39 23.38
C MET A 230 -6.07 14.18 22.20
N PHE A 231 -6.04 12.98 21.63
CA PHE A 231 -5.20 12.67 20.49
C PHE A 231 -5.86 13.03 19.16
N LEU A 232 -7.17 13.25 19.13
CA LEU A 232 -7.90 13.55 17.91
C LEU A 232 -7.50 14.92 17.36
N GLU A 233 -7.12 14.93 16.10
CA GLU A 233 -6.75 16.14 15.37
C GLU A 233 -7.54 16.24 14.06
N PRO A 234 -8.65 16.95 14.05
CA PRO A 234 -9.41 17.18 12.83
C PRO A 234 -8.63 18.05 11.85
N ILE A 235 -8.61 17.62 10.61
CA ILE A 235 -8.05 18.32 9.47
C ILE A 235 -9.20 18.74 8.55
N GLU A 236 -9.52 20.00 8.58
CA GLU A 236 -10.60 20.53 7.76
C GLU A 236 -10.14 20.78 6.32
N SER A 237 -10.97 20.40 5.38
CA SER A 237 -10.78 20.59 3.95
C SER A 237 -12.09 20.92 3.25
N SER A 238 -12.01 21.32 1.98
CA SER A 238 -13.17 21.57 1.14
C SER A 238 -13.23 20.57 -0.01
N LEU A 239 -14.43 20.12 -0.36
CA LEU A 239 -14.62 19.27 -1.55
C LEU A 239 -14.19 20.00 -2.83
N GLY A 240 -14.25 21.32 -2.86
CA GLY A 240 -13.76 22.14 -3.98
C GLY A 240 -12.23 22.10 -4.15
N ASP A 241 -11.48 21.63 -3.14
CA ASP A 241 -10.03 21.50 -3.20
C ASP A 241 -9.58 20.14 -3.80
N ILE A 242 -10.53 19.28 -4.18
CA ILE A 242 -10.24 17.98 -4.81
C ILE A 242 -9.93 18.19 -6.27
N ASP A 243 -8.67 17.97 -6.66
CA ASP A 243 -8.25 17.90 -8.06
C ASP A 243 -7.99 16.45 -8.48
N VAL A 244 -8.90 15.96 -9.33
CA VAL A 244 -8.81 14.57 -9.85
C VAL A 244 -7.59 14.39 -10.78
N ALA A 245 -7.17 15.43 -11.52
CA ALA A 245 -5.99 15.33 -12.37
C ALA A 245 -4.72 15.20 -11.53
N GLU A 246 -4.59 16.04 -10.50
CA GLU A 246 -3.50 15.94 -9.53
C GLU A 246 -3.50 14.56 -8.84
N THR A 247 -4.67 14.09 -8.39
CA THR A 247 -4.77 12.77 -7.77
C THR A 247 -4.30 11.65 -8.71
N ILE A 248 -4.73 11.66 -9.97
CA ILE A 248 -4.30 10.70 -10.99
C ILE A 248 -2.77 10.74 -11.18
N GLN A 249 -2.19 11.94 -11.24
CA GLN A 249 -0.73 12.10 -11.36
C GLN A 249 0.01 11.58 -10.12
N ILE A 250 -0.52 11.83 -8.93
CA ILE A 250 0.10 11.37 -7.67
C ILE A 250 0.14 9.84 -7.61
N VAL A 251 -1.00 9.18 -7.90
CA VAL A 251 -1.12 7.71 -7.74
C VAL A 251 -0.82 6.93 -9.01
N GLU A 252 -0.76 7.59 -10.15
CA GLU A 252 -0.53 6.98 -11.47
C GLU A 252 -1.50 5.84 -11.78
N ASP A 253 -2.77 6.04 -11.42
CA ASP A 253 -3.87 5.09 -11.61
C ASP A 253 -5.14 5.82 -12.07
N TYR A 254 -6.11 5.05 -12.57
CA TYR A 254 -7.44 5.53 -12.95
C TYR A 254 -8.59 4.67 -12.42
N LYS A 255 -8.32 3.65 -11.60
CA LYS A 255 -9.37 2.85 -10.97
C LYS A 255 -10.20 3.73 -10.04
N ILE A 256 -11.51 3.70 -10.24
CA ILE A 256 -12.41 4.63 -9.54
C ILE A 256 -12.28 4.58 -8.02
N LEU A 257 -12.20 3.37 -7.43
CA LEU A 257 -12.06 3.21 -5.98
C LEU A 257 -10.74 3.75 -5.45
N ASP A 258 -9.66 3.60 -6.22
CA ASP A 258 -8.35 4.09 -5.81
C ASP A 258 -8.27 5.61 -5.95
N ILE A 259 -8.85 6.19 -7.01
CA ILE A 259 -8.93 7.65 -7.17
C ILE A 259 -9.81 8.30 -6.10
N GLU A 260 -10.97 7.72 -5.80
CA GLU A 260 -11.84 8.23 -4.72
C GLU A 260 -11.12 8.24 -3.37
N SER A 261 -10.48 7.13 -3.00
CA SER A 261 -9.76 7.02 -1.73
C SER A 261 -8.52 7.90 -1.69
N ALA A 262 -7.74 7.94 -2.77
CA ALA A 262 -6.56 8.77 -2.88
C ALA A 262 -6.89 10.26 -2.83
N SER A 263 -8.00 10.71 -3.44
CA SER A 263 -8.43 12.10 -3.35
C SER A 263 -8.67 12.54 -1.91
N MET A 264 -9.23 11.67 -1.08
CA MET A 264 -9.40 11.93 0.35
C MET A 264 -8.06 11.99 1.08
N ALA A 265 -7.14 11.08 0.76
CA ALA A 265 -5.80 11.09 1.34
C ALA A 265 -4.97 12.32 0.90
N VAL A 266 -5.10 12.76 -0.35
CA VAL A 266 -4.49 14.00 -0.85
C VAL A 266 -5.02 15.22 -0.06
N ALA A 267 -6.33 15.30 0.15
CA ALA A 267 -6.94 16.37 0.94
C ALA A 267 -6.44 16.36 2.40
N LEU A 268 -6.38 15.16 3.03
CA LEU A 268 -5.85 14.97 4.38
C LEU A 268 -4.39 15.41 4.47
N CYS A 269 -3.52 14.89 3.60
CA CYS A 269 -2.09 15.18 3.61
C CYS A 269 -1.81 16.66 3.34
N ARG A 270 -2.52 17.27 2.38
CA ARG A 270 -2.45 18.72 2.11
C ARG A 270 -2.81 19.54 3.34
N GLY A 271 -3.89 19.18 4.02
CA GLY A 271 -4.35 19.84 5.24
C GLY A 271 -3.37 19.69 6.40
N ILE A 272 -2.81 18.49 6.60
CA ILE A 272 -1.76 18.25 7.60
C ILE A 272 -0.54 19.12 7.29
N ARG A 273 -0.05 19.13 6.05
CA ARG A 273 1.12 19.92 5.65
C ARG A 273 0.91 21.40 5.87
N LYS A 274 -0.30 21.92 5.57
CA LYS A 274 -0.65 23.31 5.79
C LYS A 274 -0.65 23.68 7.28
N LYS A 275 -1.15 22.79 8.14
CA LYS A 275 -1.28 23.03 9.59
C LYS A 275 0.01 22.74 10.36
N TYR A 276 0.78 21.76 9.90
CA TYR A 276 2.00 21.25 10.50
C TYR A 276 3.12 21.13 9.44
N PRO A 277 3.79 22.23 9.08
CA PRO A 277 4.76 22.26 7.99
C PRO A 277 5.95 21.29 8.16
N ASP A 278 6.35 21.03 9.40
CA ASP A 278 7.53 20.19 9.72
C ASP A 278 7.18 18.75 10.08
N TRP A 279 5.89 18.35 10.01
CA TRP A 279 5.48 16.98 10.31
C TRP A 279 6.03 16.01 9.30
N LYS A 280 6.58 14.86 9.76
CA LYS A 280 7.24 13.91 8.85
C LYS A 280 6.58 12.54 8.80
N HIS A 281 6.18 11.99 9.94
CA HIS A 281 5.83 10.58 10.06
C HIS A 281 4.32 10.37 10.11
N LEU A 282 3.81 9.55 9.19
CA LEU A 282 2.42 9.12 9.15
C LEU A 282 2.33 7.59 9.14
N ILE A 283 1.40 7.05 9.92
CA ILE A 283 1.03 5.63 9.90
C ILE A 283 -0.44 5.50 9.56
N ASP A 284 -0.80 4.46 8.82
CA ASP A 284 -2.16 4.22 8.36
C ASP A 284 -2.63 2.78 8.56
N GLY A 285 -3.91 2.54 8.30
CA GLY A 285 -4.58 1.24 8.41
C GLY A 285 -4.75 0.49 7.09
N ASP A 286 -4.10 0.94 6.03
CA ASP A 286 -4.23 0.32 4.71
C ASP A 286 -3.64 -1.10 4.70
N GLY A 287 -4.32 -2.01 4.01
CA GLY A 287 -3.97 -3.43 3.96
C GLY A 287 -4.76 -4.34 4.92
N GLY A 288 -5.46 -3.76 5.91
CA GLY A 288 -6.26 -4.55 6.84
C GLY A 288 -7.45 -5.26 6.19
N ASP A 289 -8.12 -4.62 5.25
CA ASP A 289 -9.20 -5.21 4.46
C ASP A 289 -8.68 -6.36 3.58
N GLU A 290 -7.53 -6.17 2.97
CA GLU A 290 -6.87 -7.17 2.13
C GLU A 290 -6.48 -8.41 2.92
N ASN A 291 -5.89 -8.23 4.08
CA ASN A 291 -5.47 -9.32 4.96
C ASN A 291 -6.64 -10.15 5.45
N LEU A 292 -7.71 -9.50 5.91
CA LEU A 292 -8.87 -10.19 6.49
C LEU A 292 -10.01 -10.38 5.47
N LYS A 293 -9.74 -10.14 4.18
CA LYS A 293 -10.64 -10.42 3.05
C LYS A 293 -11.99 -9.73 3.15
N ASP A 294 -12.03 -8.56 3.78
CA ASP A 294 -13.24 -7.79 4.02
C ASP A 294 -13.61 -6.92 2.80
N TYR A 295 -14.00 -7.59 1.72
CA TYR A 295 -14.37 -6.97 0.46
C TYR A 295 -15.89 -6.85 0.29
N PRO A 296 -16.39 -5.78 -0.34
CA PRO A 296 -17.81 -5.61 -0.63
C PRO A 296 -18.26 -6.52 -1.80
N ILE A 297 -18.44 -7.80 -1.51
CA ILE A 297 -18.72 -8.84 -2.51
C ILE A 297 -20.03 -8.55 -3.26
N GLU A 298 -21.08 -8.11 -2.56
CA GLU A 298 -22.38 -7.86 -3.16
C GLU A 298 -22.40 -6.67 -4.13
N GLU A 299 -21.46 -5.75 -3.97
CA GLU A 299 -21.38 -4.54 -4.79
C GLU A 299 -20.52 -4.74 -6.04
N ASN A 300 -19.76 -5.84 -6.10
CA ASN A 300 -18.87 -6.13 -7.21
C ASN A 300 -19.28 -7.44 -7.89
N PRO A 301 -19.87 -7.40 -9.10
CA PRO A 301 -20.34 -8.58 -9.79
C PRO A 301 -19.23 -9.57 -10.20
N GLU A 302 -17.98 -9.13 -10.20
CA GLU A 302 -16.82 -9.99 -10.49
C GLU A 302 -16.37 -10.80 -9.28
N LEU A 303 -16.81 -10.41 -8.07
CA LEU A 303 -16.45 -11.09 -6.83
C LEU A 303 -17.48 -12.13 -6.42
N THR A 304 -16.98 -13.26 -5.94
CA THR A 304 -17.75 -14.25 -5.23
C THR A 304 -17.08 -14.56 -3.91
N ILE A 305 -17.85 -15.00 -2.92
CA ILE A 305 -17.27 -15.44 -1.64
C ILE A 305 -16.18 -16.49 -1.85
N ARG A 306 -16.38 -17.41 -2.81
CA ARG A 306 -15.40 -18.45 -3.13
C ARG A 306 -14.12 -17.86 -3.71
N SER A 307 -14.20 -16.88 -4.61
CA SER A 307 -13.04 -16.22 -5.17
C SER A 307 -12.28 -15.43 -4.10
N VAL A 308 -12.99 -14.76 -3.18
CA VAL A 308 -12.37 -13.96 -2.12
C VAL A 308 -11.65 -14.85 -1.09
N VAL A 309 -12.33 -15.84 -0.49
CA VAL A 309 -11.72 -16.65 0.59
C VAL A 309 -10.61 -17.57 0.11
N ASN A 310 -10.65 -17.99 -1.17
CA ASN A 310 -9.61 -18.85 -1.76
C ASN A 310 -8.45 -18.08 -2.40
N ASN A 311 -8.55 -16.77 -2.59
CA ASN A 311 -7.50 -15.99 -3.21
C ASN A 311 -6.33 -15.76 -2.25
N GLN A 312 -5.15 -16.25 -2.60
CA GLN A 312 -3.91 -16.10 -1.82
C GLN A 312 -3.26 -14.75 -1.97
N MET A 313 -3.69 -13.98 -2.97
CA MET A 313 -2.95 -12.81 -3.41
C MET A 313 -3.72 -11.51 -3.19
N LEU A 314 -4.77 -11.54 -2.36
CA LEU A 314 -5.57 -10.34 -2.09
C LEU A 314 -4.75 -9.21 -1.50
N TYR A 315 -3.79 -9.52 -0.63
CA TYR A 315 -2.88 -8.52 -0.08
C TYR A 315 -2.03 -7.80 -1.14
N GLN A 316 -1.84 -8.43 -2.31
CA GLN A 316 -1.13 -7.81 -3.44
C GLN A 316 -2.07 -7.06 -4.39
N GLU A 317 -3.32 -6.82 -4.02
CA GLU A 317 -4.33 -6.28 -4.92
C GLU A 317 -4.59 -7.13 -6.14
N GLY A 318 -4.37 -8.38 -5.94
CA GLY A 318 -4.07 -9.28 -6.97
C GLY A 318 -5.23 -10.08 -7.48
N TRP A 319 -6.33 -9.47 -7.87
CA TRP A 319 -7.13 -10.09 -8.90
C TRP A 319 -6.26 -10.25 -10.14
N GLY A 320 -5.89 -11.46 -10.44
CA GLY A 320 -5.11 -11.77 -11.61
C GLY A 320 -3.60 -11.75 -11.46
N VAL A 321 -3.05 -11.87 -10.26
CA VAL A 321 -1.61 -12.11 -10.12
C VAL A 321 -1.18 -13.41 -10.81
N GLY A 322 -2.07 -14.38 -10.97
CA GLY A 322 -1.85 -15.53 -11.86
C GLY A 322 -1.69 -15.15 -13.34
N THR A 323 -2.08 -13.94 -13.72
CA THR A 323 -1.94 -13.37 -15.06
C THR A 323 -0.90 -12.26 -15.12
N ILE A 324 0.10 -12.26 -14.24
CA ILE A 324 1.17 -11.25 -14.15
C ILE A 324 1.79 -10.91 -15.51
N LYS A 325 1.93 -11.88 -16.39
CA LYS A 325 2.42 -11.64 -17.76
C LYS A 325 1.57 -10.67 -18.57
N HIS A 326 0.33 -10.49 -18.19
CA HIS A 326 -0.65 -9.64 -18.86
C HIS A 326 -1.10 -8.44 -18.02
N SER A 327 -0.73 -8.42 -16.75
CA SER A 327 -0.94 -7.23 -15.91
C SER A 327 0.05 -6.18 -16.33
N LEU A 328 -0.26 -5.69 -17.46
CA LEU A 328 0.31 -4.47 -17.85
C LEU A 328 -0.15 -3.45 -16.94
N THR A 329 0.49 -2.71 -16.46
CA THR A 329 -0.02 -1.47 -16.11
C THR A 329 0.54 -0.96 -14.86
N TYR A 330 0.60 0.20 -14.90
CA TYR A 330 0.78 1.14 -13.89
C TYR A 330 0.12 0.72 -12.57
N SER A 331 -1.01 0.09 -12.53
CA SER A 331 -1.65 -0.41 -11.31
C SER A 331 -1.56 -1.92 -11.09
N GLY A 332 -0.95 -2.65 -12.00
CA GLY A 332 -0.83 -4.11 -11.89
C GLY A 332 0.05 -4.54 -10.73
N GLY A 333 -0.55 -5.16 -9.69
CA GLY A 333 0.16 -5.62 -8.51
C GLY A 333 0.66 -4.51 -7.59
N LEU A 334 0.21 -3.27 -7.79
CA LEU A 334 0.42 -2.18 -6.85
C LEU A 334 -0.52 -2.36 -5.67
N SER A 335 0.00 -2.30 -4.44
CA SER A 335 -0.87 -2.40 -3.27
C SER A 335 -1.77 -1.17 -3.16
N ARG A 336 -2.98 -1.34 -2.62
CA ARG A 336 -3.88 -0.22 -2.35
C ARG A 336 -3.31 0.75 -1.33
N SER A 337 -2.50 0.27 -0.39
CA SER A 337 -1.81 1.15 0.54
C SER A 337 -0.93 2.16 -0.17
N TYR A 338 -0.26 1.76 -1.26
CA TYR A 338 0.50 2.72 -2.07
C TYR A 338 -0.42 3.77 -2.71
N ALA A 339 -1.45 3.34 -3.41
CA ALA A 339 -2.33 4.25 -4.13
C ALA A 339 -3.17 5.14 -3.20
N ARG A 340 -3.58 4.63 -2.03
CA ARG A 340 -4.52 5.32 -1.15
C ARG A 340 -3.86 6.30 -0.20
N THR A 341 -2.79 5.91 0.48
CA THR A 341 -2.19 6.75 1.52
C THR A 341 -0.71 7.03 1.28
N TYR A 342 0.08 6.03 0.89
CA TYR A 342 1.52 6.21 0.74
C TYR A 342 1.90 7.24 -0.35
N ALA A 343 1.38 7.11 -1.58
CA ALA A 343 1.72 8.04 -2.66
C ALA A 343 1.25 9.48 -2.37
N PRO A 344 0.01 9.72 -1.88
CA PRO A 344 -0.38 11.03 -1.38
C PRO A 344 0.54 11.56 -0.27
N GLY A 345 0.85 10.73 0.73
CA GLY A 345 1.75 11.11 1.82
C GLY A 345 3.13 11.52 1.31
N HIS A 346 3.73 10.70 0.46
CA HIS A 346 5.04 10.95 -0.15
C HIS A 346 5.06 12.23 -0.99
N HIS A 347 4.02 12.48 -1.78
CA HIS A 347 3.89 13.70 -2.58
C HIS A 347 3.96 14.97 -1.72
N PHE A 348 3.39 14.94 -0.52
CA PHE A 348 3.46 16.06 0.44
C PHE A 348 4.68 15.98 1.38
N GLY A 349 5.65 15.12 1.12
CA GLY A 349 6.90 15.02 1.87
C GLY A 349 6.76 14.32 3.23
N PHE A 350 5.75 13.46 3.39
CA PHE A 350 5.64 12.59 4.56
C PHE A 350 6.33 11.26 4.33
N LYS A 351 6.82 10.68 5.42
CA LYS A 351 7.25 9.28 5.49
C LYS A 351 6.08 8.44 5.97
N GLY A 352 5.45 7.73 5.03
CA GLY A 352 4.28 6.89 5.29
C GLY A 352 4.66 5.46 5.68
N PHE A 353 3.87 4.85 6.56
CA PHE A 353 4.03 3.46 6.97
C PHE A 353 2.67 2.75 7.11
N SER A 354 2.50 1.63 6.42
CA SER A 354 1.31 0.79 6.44
C SER A 354 1.66 -0.58 7.05
N PRO A 355 1.51 -0.79 8.36
CA PRO A 355 1.99 -1.99 9.05
C PRO A 355 1.29 -3.28 8.58
N PHE A 356 0.05 -3.20 8.10
CA PHE A 356 -0.67 -4.35 7.57
C PHE A 356 -0.08 -4.89 6.25
N THR A 357 0.78 -4.14 5.57
CA THR A 357 1.46 -4.59 4.35
C THR A 357 2.74 -5.37 4.62
N ARG A 358 3.13 -5.48 5.88
CA ARG A 358 4.38 -6.15 6.28
C ARG A 358 4.26 -7.67 6.18
N PRO A 359 5.32 -8.36 5.71
CA PRO A 359 5.29 -9.80 5.51
C PRO A 359 4.85 -10.59 6.75
N ASP A 360 5.30 -10.21 7.94
CA ASP A 360 4.95 -10.92 9.17
C ASP A 360 3.46 -10.84 9.49
N VAL A 361 2.81 -9.70 9.22
CA VAL A 361 1.35 -9.54 9.40
C VAL A 361 0.58 -10.30 8.33
N VAL A 362 1.03 -10.21 7.07
CA VAL A 362 0.43 -10.95 5.94
C VAL A 362 0.54 -12.46 6.15
N GLU A 363 1.67 -12.95 6.70
CA GLU A 363 1.85 -14.37 7.00
C GLU A 363 0.83 -14.90 8.03
N VAL A 364 0.53 -14.11 9.05
CA VAL A 364 -0.52 -14.48 10.01
C VAL A 364 -1.88 -14.50 9.32
N ALA A 365 -2.19 -13.49 8.53
CA ALA A 365 -3.46 -13.38 7.82
C ALA A 365 -3.69 -14.55 6.84
N GLU A 366 -2.68 -14.91 6.04
CA GLU A 366 -2.78 -16.05 5.11
C GLU A 366 -2.87 -17.41 5.86
N GLY A 367 -2.39 -17.46 7.09
CA GLY A 367 -2.54 -18.64 7.95
C GLY A 367 -3.95 -18.90 8.48
N ILE A 368 -4.90 -17.96 8.31
CA ILE A 368 -6.28 -18.05 8.80
C ILE A 368 -7.10 -19.01 7.91
N PRO A 369 -7.82 -20.00 8.49
CA PRO A 369 -8.65 -20.94 7.74
C PRO A 369 -10.00 -20.32 7.36
N PHE A 370 -10.00 -19.31 6.45
CA PHE A 370 -11.19 -18.56 6.08
C PHE A 370 -12.35 -19.42 5.59
N VAL A 371 -12.08 -20.49 4.85
CA VAL A 371 -13.14 -21.38 4.35
C VAL A 371 -13.88 -22.06 5.49
N GLU A 372 -13.13 -22.61 6.46
CA GLU A 372 -13.72 -23.29 7.62
C GLU A 372 -14.47 -22.33 8.53
N LEU A 373 -13.93 -21.11 8.75
CA LEU A 373 -14.54 -20.09 9.60
C LEU A 373 -15.81 -19.50 8.99
N THR A 374 -15.86 -19.35 7.68
CA THR A 374 -16.97 -18.67 7.01
C THR A 374 -18.01 -19.61 6.43
N ASP A 375 -17.63 -20.85 6.10
CA ASP A 375 -18.46 -21.79 5.36
C ASP A 375 -19.09 -21.12 4.10
N TYR A 376 -18.28 -20.32 3.41
CA TYR A 376 -18.69 -19.51 2.26
C TYR A 376 -19.88 -18.56 2.52
N SER A 377 -20.10 -18.15 3.76
CA SER A 377 -21.10 -17.13 4.10
C SER A 377 -20.49 -15.74 4.11
N VAL A 378 -21.02 -14.84 3.29
CA VAL A 378 -20.60 -13.43 3.23
C VAL A 378 -20.78 -12.73 4.57
N GLY A 379 -21.95 -12.93 5.23
CA GLY A 379 -22.19 -12.34 6.55
C GLY A 379 -21.20 -12.79 7.62
N LYS A 380 -20.81 -14.09 7.61
CA LYS A 380 -19.75 -14.58 8.52
C LYS A 380 -18.40 -13.95 8.19
N LEU A 381 -18.07 -13.77 6.90
CA LEU A 381 -16.82 -13.13 6.50
C LEU A 381 -16.71 -11.69 7.02
N TYR A 382 -17.78 -10.92 6.89
CA TYR A 382 -17.79 -9.52 7.36
C TYR A 382 -17.70 -9.41 8.89
N ALA A 383 -18.37 -10.33 9.63
CA ALA A 383 -18.25 -10.37 11.08
C ALA A 383 -16.86 -10.79 11.55
N LEU A 384 -16.23 -11.70 10.80
CA LEU A 384 -14.95 -12.33 11.19
C LEU A 384 -13.83 -11.32 11.42
N LYS A 385 -13.71 -10.29 10.58
CA LYS A 385 -12.71 -9.24 10.74
C LYS A 385 -12.84 -8.51 12.08
N GLY A 386 -14.05 -8.09 12.39
CA GLY A 386 -14.35 -7.43 13.67
C GLY A 386 -13.98 -8.29 14.87
N ASP A 387 -14.36 -9.56 14.83
CA ASP A 387 -14.10 -10.53 15.89
C ASP A 387 -12.59 -10.79 16.09
N ILE A 388 -11.84 -11.02 15.02
CA ILE A 388 -10.39 -11.26 15.08
C ILE A 388 -9.66 -10.04 15.66
N VAL A 389 -9.94 -8.85 15.12
CA VAL A 389 -9.24 -7.63 15.54
C VAL A 389 -9.61 -7.26 16.97
N ALA A 390 -10.90 -7.29 17.35
CA ALA A 390 -11.32 -6.94 18.71
C ALA A 390 -10.71 -7.87 19.76
N ARG A 391 -10.71 -9.19 19.53
CA ARG A 391 -10.07 -10.17 20.44
C ARG A 391 -8.57 -9.93 20.57
N GLY A 392 -7.90 -9.72 19.43
CA GLY A 392 -6.47 -9.42 19.42
C GLY A 392 -6.12 -8.13 20.15
N VAL A 393 -6.86 -7.04 19.88
CA VAL A 393 -6.67 -5.76 20.56
C VAL A 393 -6.88 -5.90 22.08
N LYS A 394 -7.91 -6.63 22.50
CA LYS A 394 -8.16 -6.87 23.92
C LYS A 394 -7.03 -7.67 24.57
N SER A 395 -6.62 -8.78 23.96
CA SER A 395 -5.63 -9.69 24.57
C SER A 395 -4.21 -9.15 24.53
N VAL A 396 -3.83 -8.35 23.51
CA VAL A 396 -2.45 -7.88 23.31
C VAL A 396 -2.25 -6.43 23.78
N LEU A 397 -3.24 -5.57 23.56
CA LEU A 397 -3.14 -4.14 23.84
C LEU A 397 -3.93 -3.73 25.10
N GLY A 398 -4.85 -4.58 25.56
CA GLY A 398 -5.64 -4.36 26.77
C GLY A 398 -6.83 -3.41 26.60
N PHE A 399 -7.27 -3.13 25.35
CA PHE A 399 -8.40 -2.25 25.07
C PHE A 399 -9.64 -3.03 24.63
N ASP A 400 -10.80 -2.63 25.13
CA ASP A 400 -12.09 -3.02 24.55
C ASP A 400 -12.38 -2.12 23.36
N MET A 401 -11.98 -2.58 22.16
CA MET A 401 -12.04 -1.79 20.94
C MET A 401 -13.49 -1.50 20.55
N PRO A 402 -13.88 -0.22 20.38
CA PRO A 402 -15.20 0.11 19.87
C PRO A 402 -15.40 -0.39 18.45
N ALA A 403 -16.52 -1.09 18.22
CA ALA A 403 -16.93 -1.50 16.87
C ALA A 403 -18.06 -0.58 16.39
N PHE A 404 -17.94 -0.14 15.15
CA PHE A 404 -18.94 0.65 14.45
C PHE A 404 -19.29 -0.03 13.13
N GLU A 405 -20.46 0.29 12.58
CA GLU A 405 -20.83 -0.14 11.24
C GLU A 405 -19.80 0.32 10.22
N LYS A 406 -19.37 -0.60 9.35
CA LYS A 406 -18.34 -0.31 8.34
C LYS A 406 -18.84 0.76 7.37
N ARG A 407 -18.03 1.80 7.21
CA ARG A 407 -18.18 2.80 6.15
C ARG A 407 -16.90 2.85 5.34
N ARG A 408 -17.04 3.10 4.06
CA ARG A 408 -15.87 3.38 3.22
C ARG A 408 -15.32 4.76 3.55
N PHE A 409 -14.01 4.92 3.58
CA PHE A 409 -13.34 6.19 3.90
C PHE A 409 -13.88 7.37 3.10
N GLN A 410 -14.03 7.20 1.79
CA GLN A 410 -14.57 8.25 0.92
C GLN A 410 -16.06 8.60 1.20
N HIS A 411 -16.82 7.68 1.75
CA HIS A 411 -18.24 7.88 2.07
C HIS A 411 -18.47 8.32 3.54
N GLY A 412 -17.44 8.19 4.37
CA GLY A 412 -17.47 8.66 5.74
C GLY A 412 -17.08 10.14 5.87
N ALA A 413 -16.16 10.58 5.02
CA ALA A 413 -15.73 11.98 5.00
C ALA A 413 -16.80 12.92 4.39
N THR A 414 -17.60 12.43 3.41
CA THR A 414 -18.65 13.20 2.73
C THR A 414 -19.77 12.31 2.18
N SER A 415 -20.88 12.91 1.73
CA SER A 415 -21.95 12.15 1.04
C SER A 415 -21.47 11.68 -0.35
N VAL A 416 -22.04 10.55 -0.80
CA VAL A 416 -21.76 9.99 -2.14
C VAL A 416 -22.11 10.99 -3.24
N ASP A 417 -23.24 11.70 -3.10
CA ASP A 417 -23.69 12.68 -4.10
C ASP A 417 -22.71 13.85 -4.21
N SER A 418 -22.28 14.42 -3.08
CA SER A 418 -21.30 15.50 -3.06
C SER A 418 -19.93 15.06 -3.62
N LEU A 419 -19.53 13.81 -3.40
CA LEU A 419 -18.31 13.28 -3.97
C LEU A 419 -18.41 13.15 -5.51
N ARG A 420 -19.58 12.74 -6.02
CA ARG A 420 -19.84 12.60 -7.47
C ARG A 420 -19.89 13.90 -8.25
N GLU A 421 -20.09 15.02 -7.59
CA GLU A 421 -19.97 16.34 -8.22
C GLU A 421 -18.51 16.64 -8.62
N ASN A 422 -17.54 16.09 -7.91
CA ASN A 422 -16.13 16.38 -8.10
C ASN A 422 -15.37 15.22 -8.77
N ILE A 423 -15.76 13.98 -8.54
CA ILE A 423 -15.07 12.80 -9.08
C ILE A 423 -15.99 12.08 -10.09
N PRO A 424 -15.53 11.85 -11.34
CA PRO A 424 -16.29 11.15 -12.36
C PRO A 424 -16.78 9.80 -11.90
N ALA A 425 -18.05 9.49 -12.17
CA ALA A 425 -18.69 8.24 -11.76
C ALA A 425 -18.28 7.02 -12.63
N ARG A 426 -17.57 7.24 -13.74
CA ARG A 426 -17.21 6.19 -14.71
C ARG A 426 -15.70 6.10 -14.88
N GLU A 427 -15.16 4.91 -14.66
CA GLU A 427 -13.73 4.63 -14.83
C GLU A 427 -13.21 5.02 -16.23
N GLY A 428 -14.01 4.85 -17.28
CA GLY A 428 -13.64 5.27 -18.63
C GLY A 428 -13.31 6.78 -18.77
N GLN A 429 -13.92 7.65 -17.94
CA GLN A 429 -13.61 9.07 -17.91
C GLN A 429 -12.27 9.34 -17.21
N LEU A 430 -12.02 8.64 -16.11
CA LEU A 430 -10.74 8.69 -15.40
C LEU A 430 -9.60 8.16 -16.27
N ARG A 431 -9.84 7.05 -16.97
CA ARG A 431 -8.89 6.47 -17.93
C ARG A 431 -8.56 7.45 -19.06
N LYS A 432 -9.57 8.12 -19.61
CA LYS A 432 -9.35 9.14 -20.65
C LYS A 432 -8.46 10.26 -20.10
N LYS A 433 -8.78 10.78 -18.92
CA LYS A 433 -8.00 11.83 -18.27
C LYS A 433 -6.56 11.37 -17.96
N PHE A 434 -6.38 10.15 -17.50
CA PHE A 434 -5.06 9.55 -17.29
C PHE A 434 -4.24 9.54 -18.60
N LEU A 435 -4.84 9.08 -19.71
CA LEU A 435 -4.13 9.06 -21.00
C LEU A 435 -3.79 10.47 -21.49
N GLU A 436 -4.67 11.46 -21.27
CA GLU A 436 -4.40 12.87 -21.61
C GLU A 436 -3.24 13.47 -20.81
N LEU A 437 -3.05 13.03 -19.57
CA LEU A 437 -1.95 13.49 -18.71
C LEU A 437 -0.60 12.88 -19.09
N TYR A 438 -0.62 11.70 -19.70
CA TYR A 438 0.58 10.94 -20.06
C TYR A 438 0.81 10.80 -21.58
N SER A 439 -0.02 11.46 -22.41
CA SER A 439 0.17 11.50 -23.89
C SER A 439 1.08 12.64 -24.32
#